data_3500038b7cce6440a0db116a0b1eff32
#
_entry.id   3500038b7cce6440a0db116a0b1eff32
#
_cell.length_a   1.000
_cell.length_b   1.000
_cell.length_c   1.000
_cell.angle_alpha   90.00
_cell.angle_beta   90.00
_cell.angle_gamma   90.00
#
_symmetry.space_group_name_H-M   'P 1'
#
loop_
_entity.id
_entity.type
_entity.pdbx_description
1 polymer ?
#
loop_
_entity_poly.entity_id
_entity_poly.type
_entity_poly.pdbx_seq_one_letter_code
_entity_poly.pdbx_strand_id
1 'polypeptide(L)'
;MKIELAKKEIIHFIGIGGIGMSGLALIMKAKGFQIQGSDINKNKNIEKLKKQGVRIFIGQKKQNIKDVTIVVTSSAIKKSNPELLEAKRKKLPVIKRGKMLANLVSLMKNIVVVGSHGKTTTTSLVSSIFENTKLDPTIINGGIINSIKSTAKLGKSDWSILEADESDGSFIHISPTYSIITNIDREHMDFYKSMKDLKNHFLHFIKKVPSFGKTFICIDDKINNELSKDIKNKNFFTYGVKSNANFLIKNIIQNKLFSKFDLSINLPNKKRTILKNFQIPLLGVHNIRNSTAAIAVALTVGIPVSNIKKGLKNFKGVQRRFNKIFTFNGVDFYDDYAHHPTEIKSVLEGVKKVFDKCEKVCVFQPHRISRLKDLRNEFTHCFRDADTIILSPIFTAGEKIKLGFHYNDFAKEIIKNSKVKLFMIKNNIELAKFLKQNIYGNKIVIGMGAGTISNWMKKLPELM
;
A
#
# COMPACT_ATOMS: atom_id res chain seq x y z
N MET A 1 -25.31 16.18 13.12
CA MET A 1 -24.74 17.29 13.95
C MET A 1 -23.62 17.93 13.17
N LYS A 2 -23.79 19.16 12.67
CA LYS A 2 -22.72 19.91 11.99
C LYS A 2 -21.81 20.50 13.06
N ILE A 3 -20.56 20.03 13.14
CA ILE A 3 -19.56 20.58 14.08
C ILE A 3 -19.02 21.88 13.46
N GLU A 4 -19.76 22.97 13.60
CA GLU A 4 -19.36 24.28 13.05
C GLU A 4 -18.24 24.95 13.85
N LEU A 5 -18.10 24.65 15.12
CA LEU A 5 -17.05 25.21 16.00
C LEU A 5 -15.62 24.88 15.54
N ALA A 6 -15.39 23.67 14.99
CA ALA A 6 -14.06 23.25 14.54
C ALA A 6 -13.59 23.90 13.23
N LYS A 7 -14.46 24.58 12.48
CA LYS A 7 -14.09 25.22 11.20
C LYS A 7 -13.27 26.50 11.34
N LYS A 8 -13.23 27.10 12.53
CA LYS A 8 -12.39 28.26 12.85
C LYS A 8 -10.94 27.88 13.16
N GLU A 9 -10.67 26.61 13.43
CA GLU A 9 -9.34 26.13 13.79
C GLU A 9 -8.40 26.14 12.58
N ILE A 10 -7.20 26.68 12.76
CA ILE A 10 -6.13 26.65 11.76
C ILE A 10 -5.24 25.43 12.02
N ILE A 11 -5.36 24.44 11.16
CA ILE A 11 -4.65 23.16 11.29
C ILE A 11 -3.40 23.18 10.42
N HIS A 12 -2.23 23.06 11.05
CA HIS A 12 -0.95 23.06 10.38
C HIS A 12 -0.36 21.65 10.24
N PHE A 13 -0.03 21.26 9.04
CA PHE A 13 0.55 19.96 8.71
C PHE A 13 2.06 20.08 8.52
N ILE A 14 2.87 19.47 9.40
CA ILE A 14 4.34 19.41 9.25
C ILE A 14 4.69 18.24 8.33
N GLY A 15 5.32 18.51 7.18
CA GLY A 15 5.60 17.51 6.13
C GLY A 15 4.37 17.23 5.27
N ILE A 16 3.63 18.28 4.90
CA ILE A 16 2.33 18.19 4.19
C ILE A 16 2.42 17.56 2.79
N GLY A 17 3.59 17.59 2.15
CA GLY A 17 3.81 16.98 0.83
C GLY A 17 3.92 15.45 0.84
N GLY A 18 4.04 14.83 2.00
CA GLY A 18 4.02 13.38 2.12
C GLY A 18 2.69 12.78 1.64
N ILE A 19 2.71 11.57 1.04
CA ILE A 19 1.54 10.92 0.42
C ILE A 19 0.34 10.89 1.38
N GLY A 20 0.50 10.31 2.56
CA GLY A 20 -0.59 10.20 3.54
C GLY A 20 -0.99 11.53 4.18
N MET A 21 -0.05 12.48 4.32
CA MET A 21 -0.32 13.82 4.88
C MET A 21 -1.13 14.65 3.90
N SER A 22 -0.75 14.68 2.63
CA SER A 22 -1.42 15.45 1.59
C SER A 22 -2.84 14.96 1.32
N GLY A 23 -3.07 13.64 1.33
CA GLY A 23 -4.41 13.06 1.18
C GLY A 23 -5.34 13.47 2.32
N LEU A 24 -4.87 13.37 3.56
CA LEU A 24 -5.62 13.80 4.76
C LEU A 24 -5.93 15.32 4.73
N ALA A 25 -4.93 16.14 4.40
CA ALA A 25 -5.09 17.58 4.30
C ALA A 25 -6.13 17.97 3.22
N LEU A 26 -6.13 17.30 2.06
CA LEU A 26 -7.12 17.52 1.00
C LEU A 26 -8.55 17.24 1.47
N ILE A 27 -8.78 16.12 2.15
CA ILE A 27 -10.11 15.78 2.65
C ILE A 27 -10.58 16.76 3.72
N MET A 28 -9.71 17.13 4.65
CA MET A 28 -10.04 18.09 5.70
C MET A 28 -10.34 19.47 5.10
N LYS A 29 -9.56 19.91 4.10
CA LYS A 29 -9.84 21.15 3.35
C LYS A 29 -11.19 21.09 2.66
N ALA A 30 -11.51 20.00 1.99
CA ALA A 30 -12.79 19.81 1.29
C ALA A 30 -13.98 19.71 2.27
N LYS A 31 -13.77 19.30 3.51
CA LYS A 31 -14.75 19.35 4.60
C LYS A 31 -14.89 20.76 5.23
N GLY A 32 -14.14 21.76 4.76
CA GLY A 32 -14.25 23.15 5.19
C GLY A 32 -13.31 23.57 6.32
N PHE A 33 -12.35 22.73 6.72
CA PHE A 33 -11.33 23.13 7.69
C PHE A 33 -10.32 24.12 7.09
N GLN A 34 -9.78 25.01 7.93
CA GLN A 34 -8.69 25.89 7.54
C GLN A 34 -7.37 25.13 7.63
N ILE A 35 -6.81 24.79 6.47
CA ILE A 35 -5.59 23.98 6.38
C ILE A 35 -4.43 24.81 5.86
N GLN A 36 -3.29 24.69 6.55
CA GLN A 36 -1.98 25.13 6.06
C GLN A 36 -0.93 24.05 6.37
N GLY A 37 0.28 24.19 5.83
CA GLY A 37 1.36 23.27 6.18
C GLY A 37 2.70 23.64 5.59
N SER A 38 3.71 22.88 5.98
CA SER A 38 5.10 23.05 5.53
C SER A 38 5.66 21.76 4.97
N ASP A 39 6.64 21.88 4.07
CA ASP A 39 7.48 20.77 3.64
C ASP A 39 8.89 21.27 3.34
N ILE A 40 9.87 20.37 3.36
CA ILE A 40 11.27 20.70 3.04
C ILE A 40 11.42 20.93 1.53
N ASN A 41 10.76 20.13 0.71
CA ASN A 41 10.91 20.14 -0.75
C ASN A 41 9.57 20.34 -1.46
N LYS A 42 9.62 20.98 -2.63
CA LYS A 42 8.48 21.02 -3.57
C LYS A 42 8.25 19.65 -4.21
N ASN A 43 6.99 19.27 -4.34
CA ASN A 43 6.60 18.04 -5.05
C ASN A 43 5.17 18.16 -5.63
N LYS A 44 4.76 17.17 -6.42
CA LYS A 44 3.43 17.16 -7.07
C LYS A 44 2.25 17.25 -6.10
N ASN A 45 2.38 16.69 -4.88
CA ASN A 45 1.32 16.76 -3.87
C ASN A 45 1.15 18.19 -3.36
N ILE A 46 2.24 18.91 -3.14
CA ILE A 46 2.24 20.34 -2.73
C ILE A 46 1.56 21.19 -3.79
N GLU A 47 1.88 20.99 -5.08
CA GLU A 47 1.23 21.75 -6.16
C GLU A 47 -0.27 21.48 -6.23
N LYS A 48 -0.69 20.24 -5.99
CA LYS A 48 -2.12 19.89 -5.91
C LYS A 48 -2.81 20.57 -4.75
N LEU A 49 -2.20 20.62 -3.58
CA LEU A 49 -2.72 21.29 -2.39
C LEU A 49 -2.85 22.81 -2.59
N LYS A 50 -1.85 23.46 -3.20
CA LYS A 50 -1.89 24.88 -3.55
C LYS A 50 -3.06 25.20 -4.47
N LYS A 51 -3.31 24.38 -5.51
CA LYS A 51 -4.46 24.54 -6.42
C LYS A 51 -5.82 24.45 -5.69
N GLN A 52 -5.84 23.80 -4.53
CA GLN A 52 -7.04 23.72 -3.66
C GLN A 52 -7.08 24.85 -2.57
N GLY A 53 -6.24 25.85 -2.71
CA GLY A 53 -6.21 27.01 -1.79
C GLY A 53 -5.64 26.68 -0.41
N VAL A 54 -4.73 25.69 -0.30
CA VAL A 54 -3.99 25.41 0.93
C VAL A 54 -2.73 26.28 0.99
N ARG A 55 -2.54 27.02 2.07
CA ARG A 55 -1.32 27.82 2.29
C ARG A 55 -0.14 26.91 2.62
N ILE A 56 0.91 26.95 1.78
CA ILE A 56 2.07 26.06 1.91
C ILE A 56 3.35 26.87 2.10
N PHE A 57 4.12 26.48 3.10
CA PHE A 57 5.47 27.01 3.37
C PHE A 57 6.51 26.01 2.89
N ILE A 58 7.52 26.47 2.15
CA ILE A 58 8.71 25.69 1.81
C ILE A 58 9.79 26.00 2.83
N GLY A 59 10.28 24.96 3.50
CA GLY A 59 11.12 25.09 4.69
C GLY A 59 10.30 25.08 5.99
N GLN A 60 10.85 24.40 6.98
CA GLN A 60 10.21 24.21 8.30
C GLN A 60 10.79 25.21 9.30
N LYS A 61 10.06 26.27 9.62
CA LYS A 61 10.50 27.39 10.47
C LYS A 61 9.47 27.65 11.58
N LYS A 62 9.93 28.08 12.78
CA LYS A 62 9.06 28.41 13.92
C LYS A 62 7.97 29.43 13.60
N GLN A 63 8.24 30.35 12.66
CA GLN A 63 7.30 31.39 12.25
C GLN A 63 6.05 30.83 11.54
N ASN A 64 6.14 29.65 10.94
CA ASN A 64 5.01 29.00 10.27
C ASN A 64 3.88 28.64 11.26
N ILE A 65 4.17 28.64 12.58
CA ILE A 65 3.23 28.28 13.67
C ILE A 65 2.57 29.54 14.31
N LYS A 66 2.61 30.70 13.65
CA LYS A 66 2.15 31.97 14.31
C LYS A 66 0.68 31.88 14.72
N ASP A 67 -0.23 31.62 13.83
CA ASP A 67 -1.69 31.65 14.05
C ASP A 67 -2.34 30.26 14.08
N VAL A 68 -1.54 29.22 14.35
CA VAL A 68 -1.96 27.81 14.34
C VAL A 68 -2.63 27.47 15.68
N THR A 69 -3.71 26.67 15.59
CA THR A 69 -4.42 26.14 16.76
C THR A 69 -4.19 24.66 16.97
N ILE A 70 -3.95 23.90 15.90
CA ILE A 70 -3.68 22.45 15.94
C ILE A 70 -2.52 22.13 15.00
N VAL A 71 -1.60 21.27 15.43
CA VAL A 71 -0.51 20.76 14.62
C VAL A 71 -0.71 19.28 14.33
N VAL A 72 -0.58 18.90 13.05
CA VAL A 72 -0.57 17.48 12.61
C VAL A 72 0.82 17.11 12.15
N THR A 73 1.35 16.01 12.66
CA THR A 73 2.70 15.54 12.33
C THR A 73 2.73 14.07 11.92
N SER A 74 3.66 13.70 11.02
CA SER A 74 3.94 12.32 10.66
C SER A 74 5.07 11.73 11.51
N SER A 75 5.21 10.42 11.49
CA SER A 75 6.31 9.70 12.14
C SER A 75 7.69 10.04 11.56
N ALA A 76 7.76 10.55 10.32
CA ALA A 76 9.00 10.97 9.68
C ALA A 76 9.58 12.28 10.23
N ILE A 77 8.81 13.05 10.99
CA ILE A 77 9.25 14.34 11.54
C ILE A 77 10.11 14.11 12.79
N LYS A 78 11.34 14.62 12.75
CA LYS A 78 12.28 14.51 13.88
C LYS A 78 11.81 15.33 15.09
N LYS A 79 12.10 14.85 16.30
CA LYS A 79 11.76 15.56 17.55
C LYS A 79 12.40 16.96 17.66
N SER A 80 13.51 17.19 16.95
CA SER A 80 14.23 18.47 16.85
C SER A 80 13.64 19.46 15.81
N ASN A 81 12.54 19.11 15.17
CA ASN A 81 11.92 19.98 14.16
C ASN A 81 11.49 21.33 14.78
N PRO A 82 11.86 22.49 14.17
CA PRO A 82 11.61 23.81 14.78
C PRO A 82 10.13 24.17 14.92
N GLU A 83 9.27 23.69 14.00
CA GLU A 83 7.82 23.90 14.09
C GLU A 83 7.21 23.05 15.21
N LEU A 84 7.68 21.79 15.35
CA LEU A 84 7.23 20.92 16.43
C LEU A 84 7.65 21.43 17.81
N LEU A 85 8.86 21.98 17.93
CA LEU A 85 9.35 22.60 19.17
C LEU A 85 8.54 23.87 19.52
N GLU A 86 8.26 24.70 18.53
CA GLU A 86 7.44 25.93 18.73
C GLU A 86 5.99 25.59 19.10
N ALA A 87 5.39 24.57 18.47
CA ALA A 87 4.06 24.09 18.84
C ALA A 87 4.00 23.62 20.30
N LYS A 88 5.03 22.92 20.78
CA LYS A 88 5.14 22.53 22.19
C LYS A 88 5.33 23.74 23.13
N ARG A 89 6.18 24.68 22.74
CA ARG A 89 6.38 25.95 23.53
C ARG A 89 5.08 26.71 23.72
N LYS A 90 4.26 26.76 22.64
CA LYS A 90 2.93 27.40 22.67
C LYS A 90 1.83 26.51 23.28
N LYS A 91 2.15 25.31 23.76
CA LYS A 91 1.20 24.31 24.29
C LYS A 91 0.07 23.96 23.33
N LEU A 92 0.32 24.01 22.00
CA LEU A 92 -0.66 23.64 21.00
C LEU A 92 -0.86 22.12 20.98
N PRO A 93 -2.09 21.63 20.70
CA PRO A 93 -2.33 20.22 20.46
C PRO A 93 -1.50 19.72 19.27
N VAL A 94 -0.65 18.73 19.50
CA VAL A 94 0.13 18.05 18.47
C VAL A 94 -0.44 16.65 18.27
N ILE A 95 -1.06 16.43 17.13
CA ILE A 95 -1.77 15.19 16.80
C ILE A 95 -0.99 14.43 15.73
N LYS A 96 -0.73 13.16 15.95
CA LYS A 96 -0.13 12.28 14.92
C LYS A 96 -1.11 12.07 13.77
N ARG A 97 -0.59 11.94 12.53
CA ARG A 97 -1.37 11.70 11.31
C ARG A 97 -2.43 10.61 11.47
N GLY A 98 -2.05 9.44 12.00
CA GLY A 98 -2.98 8.31 12.19
C GLY A 98 -4.13 8.62 13.16
N LYS A 99 -3.86 9.35 14.25
CA LYS A 99 -4.91 9.80 15.21
C LYS A 99 -5.83 10.86 14.59
N MET A 100 -5.29 11.78 13.78
CA MET A 100 -6.11 12.74 13.04
C MET A 100 -7.01 12.05 12.01
N LEU A 101 -6.48 11.04 11.29
CA LEU A 101 -7.26 10.22 10.40
C LEU A 101 -8.39 9.50 11.15
N ALA A 102 -8.08 8.88 12.30
CA ALA A 102 -9.08 8.21 13.13
C ALA A 102 -10.20 9.18 13.56
N ASN A 103 -9.85 10.38 13.99
CA ASN A 103 -10.81 11.43 14.35
C ASN A 103 -11.70 11.82 13.17
N LEU A 104 -11.10 11.93 11.96
CA LEU A 104 -11.85 12.31 10.75
C LEU A 104 -12.91 11.26 10.37
N VAL A 105 -12.58 9.96 10.50
CA VAL A 105 -13.45 8.86 10.07
C VAL A 105 -14.33 8.28 11.19
N SER A 106 -14.18 8.74 12.43
CA SER A 106 -14.89 8.20 13.61
C SER A 106 -16.40 8.31 13.53
N LEU A 107 -16.92 9.28 12.77
CA LEU A 107 -18.37 9.49 12.57
C LEU A 107 -18.89 8.89 11.25
N MET A 108 -18.06 8.12 10.55
CA MET A 108 -18.40 7.53 9.25
C MET A 108 -18.50 6.00 9.37
N LYS A 109 -19.40 5.39 8.60
CA LYS A 109 -19.32 3.95 8.32
C LYS A 109 -18.05 3.72 7.52
N ASN A 110 -17.16 2.85 8.00
CA ASN A 110 -15.86 2.72 7.37
C ASN A 110 -15.48 1.27 7.05
N ILE A 111 -14.73 1.11 5.98
CA ILE A 111 -14.04 -0.12 5.60
C ILE A 111 -12.56 0.17 5.73
N VAL A 112 -11.90 -0.49 6.68
CA VAL A 112 -10.49 -0.26 6.99
C VAL A 112 -9.66 -1.45 6.55
N VAL A 113 -8.68 -1.20 5.69
CA VAL A 113 -7.76 -2.23 5.19
C VAL A 113 -6.44 -2.10 5.93
N VAL A 114 -6.03 -3.17 6.59
CA VAL A 114 -4.75 -3.29 7.32
C VAL A 114 -4.00 -4.56 6.92
N GLY A 115 -2.74 -4.67 7.31
CA GLY A 115 -1.86 -5.80 7.04
C GLY A 115 -0.51 -5.34 6.51
N SER A 116 0.47 -6.22 6.42
CA SER A 116 1.82 -5.85 5.98
C SER A 116 1.86 -5.54 4.47
N HIS A 117 1.26 -6.37 3.64
CA HIS A 117 1.29 -6.25 2.17
C HIS A 117 -0.12 -6.23 1.56
N GLY A 118 -0.26 -5.61 0.38
CA GLY A 118 -1.50 -5.62 -0.39
C GLY A 118 -2.56 -4.60 0.04
N LYS A 119 -2.35 -3.83 1.12
CA LYS A 119 -3.29 -2.80 1.63
C LYS A 119 -3.78 -1.86 0.54
N THR A 120 -2.86 -1.18 -0.12
CA THR A 120 -3.13 -0.17 -1.16
C THR A 120 -3.96 -0.72 -2.32
N THR A 121 -3.60 -1.91 -2.80
CA THR A 121 -4.34 -2.58 -3.88
C THR A 121 -5.74 -2.98 -3.43
N THR A 122 -5.88 -3.57 -2.23
CA THR A 122 -7.17 -3.99 -1.67
C THR A 122 -8.09 -2.78 -1.46
N THR A 123 -7.58 -1.71 -0.86
CA THR A 123 -8.34 -0.45 -0.66
C THR A 123 -8.83 0.11 -2.00
N SER A 124 -7.97 0.10 -3.02
CA SER A 124 -8.32 0.58 -4.36
C SER A 124 -9.34 -0.32 -5.06
N LEU A 125 -9.29 -1.64 -4.87
CA LEU A 125 -10.27 -2.59 -5.41
C LEU A 125 -11.65 -2.40 -4.75
N VAL A 126 -11.69 -2.25 -3.42
CA VAL A 126 -12.92 -1.88 -2.70
C VAL A 126 -13.48 -0.57 -3.25
N SER A 127 -12.62 0.45 -3.39
CA SER A 127 -13.02 1.75 -3.93
C SER A 127 -13.61 1.64 -5.33
N SER A 128 -12.99 0.86 -6.23
CA SER A 128 -13.46 0.66 -7.60
C SER A 128 -14.84 -0.03 -7.66
N ILE A 129 -15.11 -0.96 -6.75
CA ILE A 129 -16.45 -1.57 -6.63
C ILE A 129 -17.48 -0.53 -6.20
N PHE A 130 -17.16 0.28 -5.19
CA PHE A 130 -18.08 1.28 -4.62
C PHE A 130 -18.31 2.47 -5.57
N GLU A 131 -17.34 2.86 -6.38
CA GLU A 131 -17.50 3.90 -7.42
C GLU A 131 -18.60 3.56 -8.44
N ASN A 132 -18.90 2.28 -8.63
CA ASN A 132 -19.98 1.81 -9.51
C ASN A 132 -21.34 1.68 -8.78
N THR A 133 -21.47 2.29 -7.60
CA THR A 133 -22.68 2.28 -6.78
C THR A 133 -23.10 3.72 -6.44
N LYS A 134 -24.29 3.88 -5.85
CA LYS A 134 -24.76 5.18 -5.32
C LYS A 134 -24.07 5.57 -3.99
N LEU A 135 -23.18 4.73 -3.45
CA LEU A 135 -22.60 4.93 -2.11
C LEU A 135 -21.55 6.03 -2.07
N ASP A 136 -20.90 6.39 -3.17
CA ASP A 136 -19.90 7.48 -3.29
C ASP A 136 -19.07 7.73 -2.00
N PRO A 137 -18.21 6.82 -1.59
CA PRO A 137 -17.49 6.91 -0.31
C PRO A 137 -16.34 7.92 -0.36
N THR A 138 -15.97 8.43 0.81
CA THR A 138 -14.67 9.08 1.02
C THR A 138 -13.56 8.03 0.95
N ILE A 139 -12.54 8.26 0.13
CA ILE A 139 -11.44 7.31 -0.11
C ILE A 139 -10.14 7.90 0.43
N ILE A 140 -9.36 7.09 1.18
CA ILE A 140 -8.03 7.43 1.68
C ILE A 140 -7.11 6.22 1.46
N ASN A 141 -6.16 6.36 0.56
CA ASN A 141 -5.29 5.28 0.09
C ASN A 141 -3.80 5.63 0.24
N GLY A 142 -2.95 4.64 0.42
CA GLY A 142 -1.51 4.82 0.54
C GLY A 142 -0.79 5.09 -0.78
N GLY A 143 -1.44 4.81 -1.92
CA GLY A 143 -0.94 5.05 -3.26
C GLY A 143 -1.92 5.80 -4.15
N ILE A 144 -1.43 6.31 -5.28
CA ILE A 144 -2.26 7.03 -6.26
C ILE A 144 -3.13 6.03 -7.02
N ILE A 145 -4.45 6.13 -6.85
CA ILE A 145 -5.43 5.36 -7.60
C ILE A 145 -5.57 5.97 -9.00
N ASN A 146 -5.39 5.17 -10.04
CA ASN A 146 -5.36 5.68 -11.42
C ASN A 146 -6.70 6.27 -11.87
N SER A 147 -7.84 5.75 -11.41
CA SER A 147 -9.18 6.28 -11.78
C SER A 147 -9.39 7.71 -11.30
N ILE A 148 -8.96 8.04 -10.09
CA ILE A 148 -9.12 9.37 -9.48
C ILE A 148 -7.86 10.24 -9.54
N LYS A 149 -6.73 9.71 -10.05
CA LYS A 149 -5.41 10.36 -10.12
C LYS A 149 -4.98 10.98 -8.77
N SER A 150 -5.37 10.35 -7.68
CA SER A 150 -5.15 10.85 -6.31
C SER A 150 -5.02 9.72 -5.32
N THR A 151 -4.45 10.03 -4.14
CA THR A 151 -4.44 9.16 -2.95
C THR A 151 -5.71 9.32 -2.11
N ALA A 152 -6.52 10.34 -2.39
CA ALA A 152 -7.71 10.62 -1.61
C ALA A 152 -8.80 11.27 -2.46
N LYS A 153 -10.07 10.97 -2.13
CA LYS A 153 -11.28 11.54 -2.70
C LYS A 153 -12.28 11.77 -1.57
N LEU A 154 -12.87 12.97 -1.48
CA LEU A 154 -14.04 13.18 -0.63
C LEU A 154 -15.28 12.66 -1.36
N GLY A 155 -16.01 11.76 -0.72
CA GLY A 155 -17.31 11.27 -1.16
C GLY A 155 -18.46 12.07 -0.55
N LYS A 156 -19.67 11.84 -1.06
CA LYS A 156 -20.90 12.50 -0.60
C LYS A 156 -21.65 11.70 0.47
N SER A 157 -21.34 10.40 0.61
CA SER A 157 -22.01 9.53 1.58
C SER A 157 -21.31 9.51 2.94
N ASP A 158 -21.96 8.84 3.91
CA ASP A 158 -21.39 8.56 5.24
C ASP A 158 -20.39 7.40 5.24
N TRP A 159 -20.00 6.89 4.06
CA TRP A 159 -19.03 5.83 3.93
C TRP A 159 -17.63 6.37 3.73
N SER A 160 -16.66 5.67 4.34
CA SER A 160 -15.25 5.85 4.04
C SER A 160 -14.56 4.51 3.81
N ILE A 161 -13.63 4.49 2.86
CA ILE A 161 -12.78 3.35 2.54
C ILE A 161 -11.35 3.82 2.75
N LEU A 162 -10.63 3.20 3.65
CA LEU A 162 -9.30 3.67 4.01
C LEU A 162 -8.28 2.56 4.22
N GLU A 163 -7.07 2.86 3.78
CA GLU A 163 -5.87 2.13 4.15
C GLU A 163 -5.37 2.65 5.49
N ALA A 164 -5.10 1.77 6.45
CA ALA A 164 -4.48 2.12 7.71
C ALA A 164 -3.09 1.49 7.81
N ASP A 165 -2.14 2.32 8.21
CA ASP A 165 -0.71 2.00 8.26
C ASP A 165 -0.37 1.42 9.64
N GLU A 166 0.24 0.23 9.65
CA GLU A 166 0.69 -0.43 10.86
C GLU A 166 2.08 0.02 11.32
N SER A 167 2.83 0.73 10.48
CA SER A 167 4.25 1.02 10.69
C SER A 167 4.59 1.75 12.00
N ASP A 168 3.66 2.54 12.53
CA ASP A 168 3.78 3.29 13.79
C ASP A 168 2.71 2.90 14.82
N GLY A 169 2.02 1.79 14.60
CA GLY A 169 0.94 1.29 15.45
C GLY A 169 -0.32 2.16 15.49
N SER A 170 -0.38 3.25 14.71
CA SER A 170 -1.49 4.20 14.80
C SER A 170 -2.83 3.67 14.29
N PHE A 171 -2.84 2.59 13.50
CA PHE A 171 -4.06 1.96 13.01
C PHE A 171 -5.00 1.50 14.13
N ILE A 172 -4.48 1.19 15.31
CA ILE A 172 -5.31 0.82 16.47
C ILE A 172 -6.22 1.94 16.99
N HIS A 173 -5.97 3.19 16.59
CA HIS A 173 -6.84 4.31 16.98
C HIS A 173 -8.13 4.39 16.16
N ILE A 174 -8.18 3.70 15.03
CA ILE A 174 -9.36 3.64 14.17
C ILE A 174 -10.33 2.60 14.70
N SER A 175 -11.61 2.94 14.79
CA SER A 175 -12.68 1.97 15.10
C SER A 175 -13.39 1.58 13.79
N PRO A 176 -13.09 0.40 13.22
CA PRO A 176 -13.64 0.00 11.93
C PRO A 176 -15.07 -0.52 12.07
N THR A 177 -15.95 -0.17 11.10
CA THR A 177 -17.23 -0.88 10.90
C THR A 177 -16.96 -2.24 10.26
N TYR A 178 -16.18 -2.23 9.18
CA TYR A 178 -15.66 -3.43 8.53
C TYR A 178 -14.14 -3.35 8.44
N SER A 179 -13.46 -4.45 8.69
CA SER A 179 -12.01 -4.50 8.57
C SER A 179 -11.57 -5.64 7.64
N ILE A 180 -10.51 -5.40 6.88
CA ILE A 180 -9.83 -6.40 6.07
C ILE A 180 -8.41 -6.55 6.57
N ILE A 181 -8.03 -7.79 6.93
CA ILE A 181 -6.67 -8.14 7.32
C ILE A 181 -6.07 -8.95 6.16
N THR A 182 -5.14 -8.35 5.42
CA THR A 182 -4.55 -8.99 4.23
C THR A 182 -3.55 -10.08 4.60
N ASN A 183 -2.55 -9.75 5.36
CA ASN A 183 -1.51 -10.64 5.90
C ASN A 183 -0.76 -9.94 7.03
N ILE A 184 -0.01 -10.71 7.82
CA ILE A 184 0.85 -10.19 8.88
C ILE A 184 2.26 -10.77 8.65
N ASP A 185 3.22 -9.91 8.31
CA ASP A 185 4.59 -10.30 8.06
C ASP A 185 5.56 -9.58 9.01
N ARG A 186 6.81 -10.03 9.06
CA ARG A 186 7.85 -9.43 9.90
C ARG A 186 8.31 -8.11 9.31
N GLU A 187 7.54 -7.07 9.58
CA GLU A 187 7.87 -5.69 9.21
C GLU A 187 7.79 -4.75 10.42
N HIS A 188 8.48 -3.62 10.32
CA HIS A 188 8.45 -2.56 11.33
C HIS A 188 8.90 -3.00 12.73
N MET A 189 9.90 -3.92 12.80
CA MET A 189 10.45 -4.39 14.08
C MET A 189 11.25 -3.32 14.83
N ASP A 190 11.52 -2.19 14.22
CA ASP A 190 11.98 -0.96 14.86
C ASP A 190 10.90 -0.31 15.76
N PHE A 191 9.64 -0.53 15.46
CA PHE A 191 8.50 -0.12 16.28
C PHE A 191 8.00 -1.26 17.18
N TYR A 192 7.76 -2.45 16.61
CA TYR A 192 7.28 -3.62 17.34
C TYR A 192 8.45 -4.39 17.96
N LYS A 193 8.39 -4.62 19.26
CA LYS A 193 9.44 -5.35 19.99
C LYS A 193 9.54 -6.83 19.60
N SER A 194 8.44 -7.41 19.12
CA SER A 194 8.34 -8.83 18.74
C SER A 194 7.16 -9.10 17.82
N MET A 195 7.17 -10.27 17.16
CA MET A 195 6.00 -10.75 16.40
C MET A 195 4.76 -10.92 17.29
N LYS A 196 4.92 -11.25 18.56
CA LYS A 196 3.83 -11.32 19.53
C LYS A 196 3.20 -9.93 19.76
N ASP A 197 4.02 -8.90 19.87
CA ASP A 197 3.57 -7.52 20.02
C ASP A 197 2.80 -7.05 18.78
N LEU A 198 3.32 -7.30 17.58
CA LEU A 198 2.63 -7.04 16.31
C LEU A 198 1.26 -7.76 16.25
N LYS A 199 1.21 -9.07 16.54
CA LYS A 199 -0.04 -9.84 16.59
C LYS A 199 -1.04 -9.25 17.59
N ASN A 200 -0.60 -8.82 18.76
CA ASN A 200 -1.46 -8.21 19.77
C ASN A 200 -2.10 -6.90 19.31
N HIS A 201 -1.37 -6.07 18.55
CA HIS A 201 -1.91 -4.86 17.96
C HIS A 201 -3.02 -5.18 16.94
N PHE A 202 -2.84 -6.20 16.08
CA PHE A 202 -3.88 -6.65 15.16
C PHE A 202 -5.11 -7.21 15.91
N LEU A 203 -4.90 -8.02 16.96
CA LEU A 203 -6.00 -8.51 17.80
C LEU A 203 -6.77 -7.38 18.48
N HIS A 204 -6.06 -6.38 19.00
CA HIS A 204 -6.67 -5.19 19.58
C HIS A 204 -7.51 -4.42 18.56
N PHE A 205 -7.01 -4.26 17.33
CA PHE A 205 -7.75 -3.63 16.25
C PHE A 205 -9.01 -4.40 15.85
N ILE A 206 -8.93 -5.73 15.72
CA ILE A 206 -10.07 -6.60 15.39
C ILE A 206 -11.16 -6.50 16.45
N LYS A 207 -10.80 -6.45 17.75
CA LYS A 207 -11.75 -6.31 18.85
C LYS A 207 -12.57 -5.02 18.83
N LYS A 208 -12.14 -3.99 18.08
CA LYS A 208 -12.88 -2.74 17.93
C LYS A 208 -13.99 -2.80 16.89
N VAL A 209 -14.06 -3.87 16.09
CA VAL A 209 -15.17 -4.07 15.15
C VAL A 209 -16.45 -4.34 15.95
N PRO A 210 -17.50 -3.54 15.75
CA PRO A 210 -18.75 -3.68 16.50
C PRO A 210 -19.47 -4.99 16.14
N SER A 211 -20.42 -5.42 16.95
CA SER A 211 -21.16 -6.67 16.76
C SER A 211 -21.91 -6.77 15.44
N PHE A 212 -22.35 -5.64 14.87
CA PHE A 212 -22.99 -5.55 13.58
C PHE A 212 -22.01 -5.41 12.39
N GLY A 213 -20.72 -5.18 12.65
CA GLY A 213 -19.66 -5.16 11.65
C GLY A 213 -19.04 -6.55 11.42
N LYS A 214 -18.02 -6.65 10.58
CA LYS A 214 -17.28 -7.89 10.30
C LYS A 214 -15.82 -7.62 10.00
N THR A 215 -14.95 -8.54 10.40
CA THR A 215 -13.55 -8.62 9.96
C THR A 215 -13.43 -9.67 8.86
N PHE A 216 -12.65 -9.37 7.82
CA PHE A 216 -12.33 -10.32 6.74
C PHE A 216 -10.84 -10.66 6.83
N ILE A 217 -10.51 -11.94 7.00
CA ILE A 217 -9.16 -12.42 7.32
C ILE A 217 -8.69 -13.40 6.24
N CYS A 218 -7.52 -13.13 5.64
CA CYS A 218 -6.88 -14.05 4.70
C CYS A 218 -6.24 -15.22 5.46
N ILE A 219 -6.80 -16.42 5.38
CA ILE A 219 -6.26 -17.59 6.08
C ILE A 219 -5.17 -18.34 5.30
N ASP A 220 -4.84 -17.90 4.10
CA ASP A 220 -3.66 -18.41 3.39
C ASP A 220 -2.38 -17.93 4.06
N ASP A 221 -2.40 -16.78 4.69
CA ASP A 221 -1.35 -16.30 5.57
C ASP A 221 -1.31 -17.11 6.87
N LYS A 222 -0.11 -17.57 7.25
CA LYS A 222 0.08 -18.44 8.42
C LYS A 222 -0.29 -17.74 9.72
N ILE A 223 0.15 -16.50 9.87
CA ILE A 223 -0.07 -15.72 11.10
C ILE A 223 -1.54 -15.34 11.24
N ASN A 224 -2.19 -14.93 10.15
CA ASN A 224 -3.62 -14.66 10.14
C ASN A 224 -4.45 -15.91 10.49
N ASN A 225 -4.05 -17.08 9.97
CA ASN A 225 -4.73 -18.34 10.26
C ASN A 225 -4.59 -18.72 11.75
N GLU A 226 -3.42 -18.50 12.36
CA GLU A 226 -3.24 -18.66 13.82
C GLU A 226 -4.09 -17.63 14.59
N LEU A 227 -4.01 -16.37 14.22
CA LEU A 227 -4.74 -15.26 14.85
C LEU A 227 -6.26 -15.46 14.80
N SER A 228 -6.80 -16.04 13.72
CA SER A 228 -8.23 -16.33 13.58
C SER A 228 -8.75 -17.31 14.62
N LYS A 229 -7.89 -18.19 15.16
CA LYS A 229 -8.23 -19.13 16.25
C LYS A 229 -8.34 -18.44 17.62
N ASP A 230 -7.61 -17.34 17.80
CA ASP A 230 -7.58 -16.57 19.05
C ASP A 230 -8.75 -15.57 19.17
N ILE A 231 -9.49 -15.36 18.08
CA ILE A 231 -10.65 -14.45 18.07
C ILE A 231 -11.85 -15.15 18.69
N LYS A 232 -12.11 -14.89 19.98
CA LYS A 232 -13.26 -15.44 20.72
C LYS A 232 -14.60 -15.03 20.15
N ASN A 233 -14.69 -13.82 19.64
CA ASN A 233 -15.88 -13.27 19.00
C ASN A 233 -15.92 -13.70 17.54
N LYS A 234 -16.87 -14.59 17.15
CA LYS A 234 -17.04 -15.09 15.78
C LYS A 234 -17.50 -14.02 14.77
N ASN A 235 -17.16 -12.76 15.02
CA ASN A 235 -17.53 -11.63 14.18
C ASN A 235 -16.56 -11.41 13.01
N PHE A 236 -16.14 -12.51 12.35
CA PHE A 236 -15.25 -12.47 11.21
C PHE A 236 -15.64 -13.50 10.15
N PHE A 237 -15.19 -13.25 8.93
CA PHE A 237 -15.20 -14.21 7.84
C PHE A 237 -13.78 -14.40 7.30
N THR A 238 -13.51 -15.59 6.80
CA THR A 238 -12.22 -15.96 6.24
C THR A 238 -12.27 -16.00 4.72
N TYR A 239 -11.15 -15.68 4.07
CA TYR A 239 -11.01 -15.82 2.62
C TYR A 239 -9.64 -16.38 2.23
N GLY A 240 -9.56 -17.00 1.07
CA GLY A 240 -8.32 -17.59 0.54
C GLY A 240 -8.55 -18.75 -0.40
N VAL A 241 -7.45 -19.45 -0.73
CA VAL A 241 -7.46 -20.68 -1.55
C VAL A 241 -7.54 -21.95 -0.67
N LYS A 242 -7.33 -21.84 0.65
CA LYS A 242 -7.46 -22.96 1.58
C LYS A 242 -8.92 -23.38 1.73
N SER A 243 -9.16 -24.68 1.75
CA SER A 243 -10.49 -25.31 1.69
C SER A 243 -11.46 -24.91 2.80
N ASN A 244 -10.95 -24.46 3.94
CA ASN A 244 -11.73 -24.03 5.10
C ASN A 244 -12.11 -22.52 5.08
N ALA A 245 -11.80 -21.79 4.00
CA ALA A 245 -12.18 -20.40 3.87
C ALA A 245 -13.69 -20.23 3.66
N ASN A 246 -14.31 -19.21 4.30
CA ASN A 246 -15.70 -18.85 4.04
C ASN A 246 -15.90 -18.34 2.59
N PHE A 247 -14.95 -17.56 2.09
CA PHE A 247 -14.89 -17.14 0.69
C PHE A 247 -13.73 -17.88 0.02
N LEU A 248 -14.01 -19.07 -0.48
CA LEU A 248 -13.03 -19.98 -1.07
C LEU A 248 -12.83 -19.68 -2.55
N ILE A 249 -11.60 -19.34 -2.91
CA ILE A 249 -11.18 -19.09 -4.30
C ILE A 249 -11.03 -20.41 -5.04
N LYS A 250 -11.62 -20.48 -6.25
CA LYS A 250 -11.57 -21.65 -7.12
C LYS A 250 -11.35 -21.28 -8.59
N ASN A 251 -10.97 -22.24 -9.40
CA ASN A 251 -10.91 -22.15 -10.86
C ASN A 251 -10.12 -20.93 -11.35
N ILE A 252 -8.90 -20.77 -10.84
CA ILE A 252 -8.01 -19.65 -11.18
C ILE A 252 -7.45 -19.84 -12.59
N ILE A 253 -7.71 -18.88 -13.48
CA ILE A 253 -7.14 -18.75 -14.81
C ILE A 253 -6.45 -17.41 -14.92
N GLN A 254 -5.20 -17.40 -15.39
CA GLN A 254 -4.42 -16.16 -15.55
C GLN A 254 -3.79 -16.12 -16.94
N ASN A 255 -3.80 -14.93 -17.53
CA ASN A 255 -3.09 -14.61 -18.75
C ASN A 255 -2.46 -13.22 -18.66
N LYS A 256 -1.81 -12.72 -19.72
CA LYS A 256 -1.12 -11.42 -19.73
C LYS A 256 -2.03 -10.21 -19.44
N LEU A 257 -3.34 -10.35 -19.63
CA LEU A 257 -4.29 -9.23 -19.55
C LEU A 257 -5.14 -9.26 -18.28
N PHE A 258 -5.42 -10.44 -17.73
CA PHE A 258 -6.31 -10.56 -16.58
C PHE A 258 -6.12 -11.87 -15.79
N SER A 259 -6.65 -11.86 -14.57
CA SER A 259 -6.93 -13.05 -13.78
C SER A 259 -8.43 -13.26 -13.67
N LYS A 260 -8.89 -14.51 -13.86
CA LYS A 260 -10.28 -14.94 -13.74
C LYS A 260 -10.39 -16.02 -12.68
N PHE A 261 -11.45 -16.00 -11.88
CA PHE A 261 -11.65 -16.97 -10.80
C PHE A 261 -13.13 -17.05 -10.40
N ASP A 262 -13.45 -18.10 -9.66
CA ASP A 262 -14.75 -18.34 -9.05
C ASP A 262 -14.63 -18.25 -7.54
N LEU A 263 -15.75 -17.98 -6.85
CA LEU A 263 -15.85 -18.02 -5.40
C LEU A 263 -16.92 -19.03 -4.95
N SER A 264 -16.53 -19.91 -4.05
CA SER A 264 -17.46 -20.73 -3.28
C SER A 264 -17.63 -20.09 -1.90
N ILE A 265 -18.83 -19.64 -1.60
CA ILE A 265 -19.17 -18.93 -0.36
C ILE A 265 -19.88 -19.88 0.57
N ASN A 266 -19.30 -20.07 1.76
CA ASN A 266 -19.84 -20.91 2.82
C ASN A 266 -19.91 -20.11 4.12
N LEU A 267 -21.07 -19.53 4.41
CA LEU A 267 -21.31 -18.72 5.60
C LEU A 267 -22.15 -19.50 6.61
N PRO A 268 -21.94 -19.26 7.91
CA PRO A 268 -22.77 -19.89 8.95
C PRO A 268 -24.28 -19.67 8.67
N ASN A 269 -25.06 -20.72 8.84
CA ASN A 269 -26.52 -20.71 8.66
C ASN A 269 -27.03 -20.27 7.27
N LYS A 270 -26.18 -20.35 6.24
CA LYS A 270 -26.57 -20.07 4.84
C LYS A 270 -26.23 -21.25 3.93
N LYS A 271 -27.06 -21.49 2.92
CA LYS A 271 -26.72 -22.44 1.87
C LYS A 271 -25.46 -22.00 1.14
N ARG A 272 -24.60 -22.95 0.83
CA ARG A 272 -23.40 -22.72 0.03
C ARG A 272 -23.78 -22.14 -1.31
N THR A 273 -23.13 -21.03 -1.68
CA THR A 273 -23.35 -20.33 -2.95
C THR A 273 -22.07 -20.32 -3.77
N ILE A 274 -22.18 -20.54 -5.08
CA ILE A 274 -21.05 -20.44 -6.00
C ILE A 274 -21.28 -19.26 -6.93
N LEU A 275 -20.39 -18.28 -6.87
CA LEU A 275 -20.37 -17.14 -7.78
C LEU A 275 -19.22 -17.33 -8.78
N LYS A 276 -19.55 -17.37 -10.07
CA LYS A 276 -18.59 -17.67 -11.15
C LYS A 276 -18.13 -16.42 -11.88
N ASN A 277 -16.97 -16.53 -12.55
CA ASN A 277 -16.50 -15.56 -13.54
C ASN A 277 -16.23 -14.15 -12.99
N PHE A 278 -15.54 -14.03 -11.84
CA PHE A 278 -14.90 -12.76 -11.47
C PHE A 278 -13.66 -12.55 -12.32
N GLN A 279 -13.43 -11.31 -12.74
CA GLN A 279 -12.28 -10.96 -13.57
C GLN A 279 -11.66 -9.65 -13.07
N ILE A 280 -10.32 -9.62 -13.01
CA ILE A 280 -9.52 -8.46 -12.62
C ILE A 280 -8.36 -8.26 -13.61
N PRO A 281 -8.01 -7.02 -13.98
CA PRO A 281 -6.86 -6.74 -14.83
C PRO A 281 -5.55 -6.69 -14.02
N LEU A 282 -5.35 -7.67 -13.15
CA LEU A 282 -4.18 -7.82 -12.30
C LEU A 282 -3.69 -9.26 -12.33
N LEU A 283 -2.37 -9.45 -12.23
CA LEU A 283 -1.71 -10.74 -12.21
C LEU A 283 -1.39 -11.20 -10.77
N GLY A 284 -1.19 -12.49 -10.62
CA GLY A 284 -0.76 -13.10 -9.38
C GLY A 284 -1.90 -13.47 -8.42
N VAL A 285 -1.74 -14.60 -7.73
CA VAL A 285 -2.72 -15.11 -6.76
C VAL A 285 -2.93 -14.15 -5.60
N HIS A 286 -1.89 -13.39 -5.22
CA HIS A 286 -1.99 -12.35 -4.19
C HIS A 286 -3.04 -11.27 -4.56
N ASN A 287 -3.14 -10.87 -5.83
CA ASN A 287 -4.17 -9.93 -6.27
C ASN A 287 -5.57 -10.54 -6.34
N ILE A 288 -5.67 -11.84 -6.61
CA ILE A 288 -6.94 -12.58 -6.51
C ILE A 288 -7.42 -12.60 -5.04
N ARG A 289 -6.52 -12.81 -4.06
CA ARG A 289 -6.83 -12.70 -2.63
C ARG A 289 -7.28 -11.28 -2.26
N ASN A 290 -6.57 -10.25 -2.69
CA ASN A 290 -6.94 -8.85 -2.48
C ASN A 290 -8.35 -8.55 -3.03
N SER A 291 -8.65 -9.07 -4.23
CA SER A 291 -9.96 -8.92 -4.86
C SER A 291 -11.05 -9.69 -4.12
N THR A 292 -10.74 -10.89 -3.62
CA THR A 292 -11.68 -11.70 -2.83
C THR A 292 -12.07 -10.98 -1.54
N ALA A 293 -11.13 -10.32 -0.86
CA ALA A 293 -11.43 -9.46 0.29
C ALA A 293 -12.40 -8.32 -0.08
N ALA A 294 -12.13 -7.64 -1.20
CA ALA A 294 -13.00 -6.58 -1.70
C ALA A 294 -14.40 -7.09 -2.07
N ILE A 295 -14.50 -8.27 -2.69
CA ILE A 295 -15.79 -8.91 -2.99
C ILE A 295 -16.52 -9.26 -1.71
N ALA A 296 -15.83 -9.86 -0.73
CA ALA A 296 -16.45 -10.32 0.52
C ALA A 296 -17.06 -9.16 1.32
N VAL A 297 -16.35 -8.03 1.46
CA VAL A 297 -16.91 -6.86 2.11
C VAL A 297 -18.05 -6.24 1.31
N ALA A 298 -17.93 -6.16 -0.02
CA ALA A 298 -18.95 -5.59 -0.89
C ALA A 298 -20.27 -6.39 -0.83
N LEU A 299 -20.19 -7.72 -0.86
CA LEU A 299 -21.36 -8.61 -0.66
C LEU A 299 -22.00 -8.43 0.72
N THR A 300 -21.17 -8.26 1.75
CA THR A 300 -21.67 -8.05 3.13
C THR A 300 -22.37 -6.70 3.28
N VAL A 301 -21.92 -5.66 2.57
CA VAL A 301 -22.57 -4.35 2.52
C VAL A 301 -23.85 -4.37 1.67
N GLY A 302 -24.09 -5.44 0.89
CA GLY A 302 -25.29 -5.60 0.07
C GLY A 302 -25.12 -5.08 -1.38
N ILE A 303 -23.89 -4.92 -1.87
CA ILE A 303 -23.65 -4.51 -3.26
C ILE A 303 -24.01 -5.68 -4.20
N PRO A 304 -24.82 -5.46 -5.24
CA PRO A 304 -25.17 -6.49 -6.21
C PRO A 304 -23.95 -7.08 -6.92
N VAL A 305 -23.97 -8.39 -7.17
CA VAL A 305 -22.85 -9.12 -7.82
C VAL A 305 -22.49 -8.53 -9.18
N SER A 306 -23.47 -8.04 -9.94
CA SER A 306 -23.24 -7.37 -11.23
C SER A 306 -22.38 -6.11 -11.09
N ASN A 307 -22.63 -5.29 -10.08
CA ASN A 307 -21.86 -4.08 -9.79
C ASN A 307 -20.46 -4.43 -9.32
N ILE A 308 -20.32 -5.47 -8.47
CA ILE A 308 -19.02 -5.97 -8.02
C ILE A 308 -18.17 -6.41 -9.22
N LYS A 309 -18.72 -7.24 -10.11
CA LYS A 309 -18.03 -7.69 -11.33
C LYS A 309 -17.62 -6.53 -12.23
N LYS A 310 -18.53 -5.55 -12.43
CA LYS A 310 -18.25 -4.34 -13.22
C LYS A 310 -17.11 -3.53 -12.60
N GLY A 311 -17.14 -3.29 -11.28
CA GLY A 311 -16.09 -2.56 -10.56
C GLY A 311 -14.73 -3.22 -10.66
N LEU A 312 -14.68 -4.54 -10.55
CA LEU A 312 -13.43 -5.31 -10.65
C LEU A 312 -12.88 -5.32 -12.09
N LYS A 313 -13.72 -5.57 -13.08
CA LYS A 313 -13.32 -5.58 -14.50
C LYS A 313 -12.79 -4.23 -14.98
N ASN A 314 -13.39 -3.13 -14.49
CA ASN A 314 -13.03 -1.76 -14.85
C ASN A 314 -11.92 -1.16 -13.97
N PHE A 315 -11.33 -1.92 -13.09
CA PHE A 315 -10.26 -1.47 -12.22
C PHE A 315 -9.04 -0.97 -13.02
N LYS A 316 -8.65 0.28 -12.83
CA LYS A 316 -7.56 0.92 -13.59
C LYS A 316 -6.18 0.79 -12.93
N GLY A 317 -6.09 0.04 -11.82
CA GLY A 317 -4.84 -0.15 -11.09
C GLY A 317 -4.46 1.03 -10.18
N VAL A 318 -3.33 0.85 -9.53
CA VAL A 318 -2.67 1.83 -8.65
C VAL A 318 -1.28 2.09 -9.20
N GLN A 319 -0.78 3.29 -9.12
CA GLN A 319 0.59 3.60 -9.56
C GLN A 319 1.61 2.74 -8.83
N ARG A 320 2.63 2.30 -9.56
CA ARG A 320 3.70 1.45 -9.06
C ARG A 320 3.23 0.09 -8.52
N ARG A 321 2.18 -0.50 -9.10
CA ARG A 321 1.72 -1.87 -8.81
C ARG A 321 1.60 -2.63 -10.13
N PHE A 322 2.73 -3.16 -10.58
CA PHE A 322 2.91 -3.85 -11.87
C PHE A 322 2.35 -3.04 -13.05
N ASN A 323 2.72 -1.75 -13.13
CA ASN A 323 2.28 -0.86 -14.18
C ASN A 323 3.22 -0.94 -15.39
N LYS A 324 2.69 -1.22 -16.57
CA LYS A 324 3.44 -1.05 -17.81
C LYS A 324 3.79 0.42 -18.01
N ILE A 325 5.06 0.73 -18.27
CA ILE A 325 5.57 2.07 -18.45
C ILE A 325 5.75 2.39 -19.93
N PHE A 326 6.50 1.53 -20.64
CA PHE A 326 6.78 1.65 -22.06
C PHE A 326 7.18 0.30 -22.67
N THR A 327 7.40 0.29 -23.98
CA THR A 327 7.95 -0.85 -24.73
C THR A 327 9.19 -0.38 -25.49
N PHE A 328 10.27 -1.17 -25.47
CA PHE A 328 11.50 -0.93 -26.21
C PHE A 328 11.97 -2.22 -26.86
N ASN A 329 12.28 -2.21 -28.15
CA ASN A 329 12.68 -3.38 -28.95
C ASN A 329 11.72 -4.60 -28.76
N GLY A 330 10.42 -4.35 -28.68
CA GLY A 330 9.40 -5.38 -28.45
C GLY A 330 9.32 -5.91 -27.00
N VAL A 331 10.13 -5.41 -26.08
CA VAL A 331 10.18 -5.79 -24.68
C VAL A 331 9.37 -4.81 -23.84
N ASP A 332 8.47 -5.32 -23.02
CA ASP A 332 7.64 -4.52 -22.11
C ASP A 332 8.35 -4.23 -20.80
N PHE A 333 8.27 -2.98 -20.34
CA PHE A 333 8.86 -2.48 -19.11
C PHE A 333 7.75 -2.16 -18.09
N TYR A 334 7.91 -2.68 -16.88
CA TYR A 334 6.96 -2.51 -15.77
C TYR A 334 7.61 -1.84 -14.56
N ASP A 335 6.79 -1.13 -13.78
CA ASP A 335 7.19 -0.50 -12.50
C ASP A 335 6.38 -1.12 -11.35
N ASP A 336 7.06 -1.62 -10.33
CA ASP A 336 6.44 -2.18 -9.13
C ASP A 336 7.06 -1.61 -7.85
N TYR A 337 6.25 -1.45 -6.83
CA TYR A 337 6.67 -0.94 -5.52
C TYR A 337 7.29 -2.02 -4.63
N ALA A 338 7.25 -3.28 -5.04
CA ALA A 338 7.75 -4.41 -4.27
C ALA A 338 9.18 -4.16 -3.78
N HIS A 339 9.35 -4.18 -2.48
CA HIS A 339 10.60 -3.87 -1.79
C HIS A 339 10.83 -4.76 -0.55
N HIS A 340 9.88 -5.60 -0.20
CA HIS A 340 9.98 -6.67 0.80
C HIS A 340 10.13 -8.02 0.09
N PRO A 341 10.88 -9.00 0.64
CA PRO A 341 11.08 -10.31 0.00
C PRO A 341 9.77 -11.02 -0.39
N THR A 342 8.77 -10.97 0.49
CA THR A 342 7.45 -11.55 0.24
C THR A 342 6.74 -10.91 -0.96
N GLU A 343 6.84 -9.58 -1.12
CA GLU A 343 6.26 -8.86 -2.26
C GLU A 343 6.98 -9.21 -3.56
N ILE A 344 8.33 -9.15 -3.56
CA ILE A 344 9.18 -9.48 -4.70
C ILE A 344 8.86 -10.89 -5.20
N LYS A 345 8.87 -11.87 -4.29
CA LYS A 345 8.52 -13.25 -4.60
C LYS A 345 7.14 -13.37 -5.22
N SER A 346 6.13 -12.74 -4.62
CA SER A 346 4.74 -12.82 -5.11
C SER A 346 4.56 -12.22 -6.51
N VAL A 347 5.26 -11.12 -6.83
CA VAL A 347 5.25 -10.50 -8.16
C VAL A 347 5.94 -11.42 -9.16
N LEU A 348 7.14 -11.92 -8.85
CA LEU A 348 7.92 -12.78 -9.75
C LEU A 348 7.21 -14.12 -10.01
N GLU A 349 6.60 -14.75 -9.00
CA GLU A 349 5.76 -15.94 -9.16
C GLU A 349 4.59 -15.68 -10.13
N GLY A 350 3.92 -14.54 -9.99
CA GLY A 350 2.83 -14.13 -10.89
C GLY A 350 3.32 -13.92 -12.33
N VAL A 351 4.46 -13.26 -12.49
CA VAL A 351 5.10 -13.00 -13.78
C VAL A 351 5.54 -14.31 -14.45
N LYS A 352 6.22 -15.18 -13.72
CA LYS A 352 6.67 -16.49 -14.24
C LYS A 352 5.50 -17.32 -14.78
N LYS A 353 4.38 -17.34 -14.07
CA LYS A 353 3.19 -18.09 -14.46
C LYS A 353 2.57 -17.60 -15.78
N VAL A 354 2.65 -16.30 -16.04
CA VAL A 354 1.97 -15.66 -17.18
C VAL A 354 2.91 -15.40 -18.35
N PHE A 355 4.19 -15.17 -18.06
CA PHE A 355 5.26 -14.89 -19.02
C PHE A 355 6.29 -16.05 -19.00
N ASP A 356 5.81 -17.29 -19.00
CA ASP A 356 6.59 -18.51 -18.86
C ASP A 356 7.73 -18.61 -19.86
N LYS A 357 7.48 -18.20 -21.12
CA LYS A 357 8.45 -18.23 -22.23
C LYS A 357 9.35 -17.02 -22.30
N CYS A 358 9.12 -15.97 -21.50
CA CYS A 358 9.93 -14.76 -21.50
C CYS A 358 11.07 -14.87 -20.48
N GLU A 359 12.25 -14.34 -20.80
CA GLU A 359 13.30 -14.06 -19.80
C GLU A 359 12.85 -12.91 -18.89
N LYS A 360 12.88 -13.13 -17.57
CA LYS A 360 12.45 -12.15 -16.55
C LYS A 360 13.65 -11.41 -16.03
N VAL A 361 13.76 -10.14 -16.39
CA VAL A 361 14.80 -9.22 -15.94
C VAL A 361 14.24 -8.33 -14.84
N CYS A 362 14.74 -8.48 -13.61
CA CYS A 362 14.34 -7.68 -12.47
C CYS A 362 15.39 -6.59 -12.18
N VAL A 363 15.02 -5.32 -12.29
CA VAL A 363 15.84 -4.18 -11.87
C VAL A 363 15.46 -3.83 -10.45
N PHE A 364 16.28 -4.23 -9.48
CA PHE A 364 15.94 -4.12 -8.07
C PHE A 364 16.74 -3.03 -7.35
N GLN A 365 16.04 -2.16 -6.62
CA GLN A 365 16.62 -1.20 -5.69
C GLN A 365 16.31 -1.58 -4.26
N PRO A 366 17.30 -2.07 -3.48
CA PRO A 366 17.12 -2.31 -2.06
C PRO A 366 16.76 -1.03 -1.31
N HIS A 367 15.87 -1.16 -0.33
CA HIS A 367 15.34 -0.01 0.43
C HIS A 367 15.55 -0.25 1.93
N ARG A 368 16.32 0.65 2.58
CA ARG A 368 16.82 0.60 3.96
C ARG A 368 17.85 -0.51 4.22
N ILE A 369 18.92 -0.14 4.87
CA ILE A 369 19.99 -1.08 5.27
C ILE A 369 19.51 -1.97 6.42
N SER A 370 18.74 -1.42 7.35
CA SER A 370 18.13 -2.17 8.45
C SER A 370 17.31 -3.34 7.93
N ARG A 371 16.41 -3.12 6.95
CA ARG A 371 15.60 -4.19 6.34
C ARG A 371 16.45 -5.26 5.65
N LEU A 372 17.52 -4.86 4.93
CA LEU A 372 18.41 -5.82 4.29
C LEU A 372 19.16 -6.70 5.31
N LYS A 373 19.51 -6.16 6.47
CA LYS A 373 20.12 -6.92 7.55
C LYS A 373 19.14 -7.89 8.19
N ASP A 374 17.94 -7.40 8.53
CA ASP A 374 16.93 -8.17 9.25
C ASP A 374 16.35 -9.33 8.43
N LEU A 375 16.25 -9.15 7.10
CA LEU A 375 15.65 -10.11 6.18
C LEU A 375 16.64 -10.63 5.13
N ARG A 376 17.95 -10.67 5.49
CA ARG A 376 19.02 -11.04 4.55
C ARG A 376 18.78 -12.39 3.88
N ASN A 377 18.43 -13.38 4.66
CA ASN A 377 18.16 -14.72 4.15
C ASN A 377 16.99 -14.73 3.17
N GLU A 378 15.90 -14.09 3.51
CA GLU A 378 14.68 -14.00 2.68
C GLU A 378 14.95 -13.26 1.37
N PHE A 379 15.73 -12.17 1.41
CA PHE A 379 16.15 -11.44 0.21
C PHE A 379 16.99 -12.29 -0.74
N THR A 380 17.90 -13.09 -0.22
CA THR A 380 18.77 -13.89 -1.07
C THR A 380 18.02 -15.02 -1.78
N HIS A 381 16.80 -15.37 -1.34
CA HIS A 381 15.97 -16.44 -1.89
C HIS A 381 14.74 -15.95 -2.68
N CYS A 382 14.36 -14.67 -2.60
CA CYS A 382 13.10 -14.20 -3.19
C CYS A 382 13.13 -14.01 -4.72
N PHE A 383 14.31 -14.09 -5.35
CA PHE A 383 14.48 -13.87 -6.78
C PHE A 383 14.48 -15.14 -7.64
N ARG A 384 14.18 -16.31 -7.09
CA ARG A 384 14.24 -17.61 -7.77
C ARG A 384 13.40 -17.72 -9.05
N ASP A 385 12.40 -16.88 -9.21
CA ASP A 385 11.52 -16.84 -10.36
C ASP A 385 11.90 -15.74 -11.37
N ALA A 386 13.02 -15.06 -11.16
CA ALA A 386 13.69 -14.22 -12.16
C ALA A 386 14.81 -15.01 -12.85
N ASP A 387 15.22 -14.56 -14.05
CA ASP A 387 16.37 -15.12 -14.77
C ASP A 387 17.59 -14.21 -14.60
N THR A 388 17.38 -12.90 -14.62
CA THR A 388 18.44 -11.88 -14.48
C THR A 388 18.05 -10.81 -13.47
N ILE A 389 18.98 -10.44 -12.59
CA ILE A 389 18.84 -9.33 -11.63
C ILE A 389 19.82 -8.22 -12.02
N ILE A 390 19.30 -7.00 -12.11
CA ILE A 390 20.11 -5.78 -12.19
C ILE A 390 19.97 -5.06 -10.87
N LEU A 391 21.04 -5.08 -10.06
CA LEU A 391 21.06 -4.59 -8.69
C LEU A 391 21.58 -3.15 -8.65
N SER A 392 20.77 -2.20 -8.21
CA SER A 392 21.13 -0.78 -8.08
C SER A 392 21.64 -0.46 -6.67
N PRO A 393 22.27 0.72 -6.44
CA PRO A 393 22.64 1.14 -5.09
C PRO A 393 21.47 1.18 -4.13
N ILE A 394 21.77 0.92 -2.85
CA ILE A 394 20.77 0.90 -1.77
C ILE A 394 20.17 2.31 -1.59
N PHE A 395 18.85 2.41 -1.57
CA PHE A 395 18.16 3.62 -1.12
C PHE A 395 18.03 3.59 0.40
N THR A 396 18.83 4.44 1.07
CA THR A 396 18.97 4.40 2.53
C THR A 396 17.78 4.97 3.29
N ALA A 397 16.91 5.77 2.64
CA ALA A 397 15.81 6.49 3.28
C ALA A 397 16.23 7.30 4.52
N GLY A 398 17.45 7.86 4.48
CA GLY A 398 18.02 8.67 5.57
C GLY A 398 18.72 7.87 6.68
N GLU A 399 18.82 6.56 6.54
CA GLU A 399 19.66 5.74 7.43
C GLU A 399 21.14 5.98 7.13
N LYS A 400 21.96 6.07 8.17
CA LYS A 400 23.44 6.12 8.02
C LYS A 400 23.95 4.72 7.70
N ILE A 401 24.85 4.62 6.71
CA ILE A 401 25.54 3.37 6.40
C ILE A 401 26.48 3.09 7.60
N LYS A 402 26.11 2.11 8.41
CA LYS A 402 26.99 1.60 9.46
C LYS A 402 28.01 0.64 8.84
N LEU A 403 29.27 0.71 9.27
CA LEU A 403 30.30 -0.28 8.97
C LEU A 403 29.76 -1.70 9.22
N GLY A 404 30.02 -2.63 8.29
CA GLY A 404 29.66 -4.06 8.44
C GLY A 404 28.53 -4.59 7.57
N PHE A 405 28.01 -3.82 6.57
CA PHE A 405 27.18 -4.38 5.50
C PHE A 405 27.98 -4.42 4.19
N HIS A 406 28.43 -5.61 3.81
CA HIS A 406 29.20 -5.85 2.58
C HIS A 406 28.21 -6.12 1.43
N TYR A 407 27.97 -5.12 0.59
CA TYR A 407 26.99 -5.18 -0.48
C TYR A 407 27.34 -6.21 -1.58
N ASN A 408 28.64 -6.36 -1.86
CA ASN A 408 29.10 -7.38 -2.82
C ASN A 408 28.85 -8.81 -2.33
N ASP A 409 28.99 -9.06 -1.03
CA ASP A 409 28.71 -10.39 -0.47
C ASP A 409 27.19 -10.69 -0.51
N PHE A 410 26.37 -9.69 -0.26
CA PHE A 410 24.92 -9.81 -0.46
C PHE A 410 24.56 -10.16 -1.91
N ALA A 411 25.21 -9.53 -2.90
CA ALA A 411 25.02 -9.86 -4.31
C ALA A 411 25.44 -11.31 -4.63
N LYS A 412 26.58 -11.77 -4.12
CA LYS A 412 27.04 -13.17 -4.27
C LYS A 412 26.06 -14.18 -3.66
N GLU A 413 25.48 -13.86 -2.50
CA GLU A 413 24.47 -14.70 -1.86
C GLU A 413 23.19 -14.79 -2.68
N ILE A 414 22.73 -13.69 -3.31
CA ILE A 414 21.58 -13.71 -4.22
C ILE A 414 21.87 -14.67 -5.38
N ILE A 415 23.03 -14.56 -6.02
CA ILE A 415 23.44 -15.47 -7.12
C ILE A 415 23.36 -16.92 -6.67
N LYS A 416 23.97 -17.23 -5.54
CA LYS A 416 24.05 -18.60 -4.98
C LYS A 416 22.66 -19.16 -4.65
N ASN A 417 21.84 -18.39 -3.91
CA ASN A 417 20.60 -18.88 -3.30
C ASN A 417 19.39 -18.78 -4.23
N SER A 418 19.35 -17.77 -5.10
CA SER A 418 18.29 -17.62 -6.10
C SER A 418 18.63 -18.23 -7.45
N LYS A 419 19.93 -18.59 -7.71
CA LYS A 419 20.41 -19.17 -8.98
C LYS A 419 20.13 -18.30 -10.19
N VAL A 420 20.37 -17.00 -10.09
CA VAL A 420 20.10 -15.99 -11.12
C VAL A 420 21.40 -15.37 -11.64
N LYS A 421 21.37 -14.81 -12.85
CA LYS A 421 22.41 -13.91 -13.34
C LYS A 421 22.26 -12.59 -12.61
N LEU A 422 23.36 -11.96 -12.16
CA LEU A 422 23.29 -10.68 -11.47
C LEU A 422 24.33 -9.71 -12.02
N PHE A 423 23.87 -8.49 -12.31
CA PHE A 423 24.71 -7.36 -12.71
C PHE A 423 24.49 -6.22 -11.71
N MET A 424 25.55 -5.51 -11.37
CA MET A 424 25.47 -4.33 -10.50
C MET A 424 25.65 -3.07 -11.33
N ILE A 425 24.83 -2.05 -11.06
CA ILE A 425 24.87 -0.75 -11.73
C ILE A 425 24.98 0.38 -10.71
N LYS A 426 25.58 1.52 -11.09
CA LYS A 426 25.82 2.65 -10.19
C LYS A 426 24.75 3.73 -10.26
N ASN A 427 24.12 3.94 -11.43
CA ASN A 427 23.16 5.00 -11.67
C ASN A 427 22.23 4.67 -12.86
N ASN A 428 21.29 5.57 -13.15
CA ASN A 428 20.31 5.41 -14.22
C ASN A 428 20.91 5.47 -15.63
N ILE A 429 22.04 6.16 -15.83
CA ILE A 429 22.72 6.25 -17.14
C ILE A 429 23.35 4.88 -17.46
N GLU A 430 24.03 4.28 -16.49
CA GLU A 430 24.61 2.95 -16.63
C GLU A 430 23.52 1.89 -16.85
N LEU A 431 22.38 2.01 -16.13
CA LEU A 431 21.22 1.17 -16.35
C LEU A 431 20.71 1.27 -17.80
N ALA A 432 20.53 2.49 -18.31
CA ALA A 432 20.04 2.71 -19.67
C ALA A 432 21.01 2.13 -20.72
N LYS A 433 22.32 2.35 -20.56
CA LYS A 433 23.37 1.78 -21.44
C LYS A 433 23.32 0.26 -21.45
N PHE A 434 23.25 -0.36 -20.26
CA PHE A 434 23.17 -1.82 -20.11
C PHE A 434 21.92 -2.38 -20.78
N LEU A 435 20.75 -1.79 -20.53
CA LEU A 435 19.48 -2.26 -21.08
C LEU A 435 19.45 -2.08 -22.61
N LYS A 436 19.93 -0.95 -23.14
CA LYS A 436 20.01 -0.70 -24.58
C LYS A 436 20.82 -1.76 -25.32
N GLN A 437 21.91 -2.23 -24.71
CA GLN A 437 22.80 -3.23 -25.30
C GLN A 437 22.30 -4.68 -25.14
N ASN A 438 21.55 -4.99 -24.08
CA ASN A 438 21.23 -6.37 -23.69
C ASN A 438 19.74 -6.71 -23.77
N ILE A 439 18.82 -5.73 -23.98
CA ILE A 439 17.39 -5.98 -24.00
C ILE A 439 16.86 -6.06 -25.43
N TYR A 440 16.63 -7.30 -25.84
CA TYR A 440 16.01 -7.68 -27.11
C TYR A 440 15.39 -9.08 -26.98
N GLY A 441 14.51 -9.42 -27.91
CA GLY A 441 13.90 -10.74 -27.96
C GLY A 441 12.76 -10.93 -26.96
N ASN A 442 12.53 -12.17 -26.53
CA ASN A 442 11.40 -12.52 -25.68
C ASN A 442 11.71 -12.30 -24.20
N LYS A 443 11.71 -11.05 -23.77
CA LYS A 443 12.01 -10.64 -22.39
C LYS A 443 10.90 -9.79 -21.78
N ILE A 444 10.91 -9.65 -20.46
CA ILE A 444 10.12 -8.70 -19.68
C ILE A 444 11.05 -8.04 -18.66
N VAL A 445 10.96 -6.72 -18.52
CA VAL A 445 11.76 -5.94 -17.56
C VAL A 445 10.86 -5.36 -16.47
N ILE A 446 11.21 -5.59 -15.21
CA ILE A 446 10.41 -5.16 -14.06
C ILE A 446 11.31 -4.38 -13.11
N GLY A 447 11.06 -3.07 -12.97
CA GLY A 447 11.69 -2.24 -11.95
C GLY A 447 10.99 -2.42 -10.61
N MET A 448 11.74 -2.83 -9.56
CA MET A 448 11.20 -3.11 -8.24
C MET A 448 11.90 -2.29 -7.16
N GLY A 449 11.12 -1.66 -6.27
CA GLY A 449 11.64 -0.97 -5.11
C GLY A 449 10.81 0.23 -4.66
N ALA A 450 10.92 0.62 -3.39
CA ALA A 450 10.21 1.74 -2.80
C ALA A 450 10.93 3.10 -2.98
N GLY A 451 12.19 3.10 -3.40
CA GLY A 451 13.03 4.28 -3.55
C GLY A 451 12.89 5.00 -4.90
N THR A 452 14.04 5.40 -5.46
CA THR A 452 14.13 6.20 -6.69
C THR A 452 14.03 5.39 -7.97
N ILE A 453 14.04 4.07 -7.90
CA ILE A 453 14.03 3.19 -9.07
C ILE A 453 12.86 3.45 -10.03
N SER A 454 11.67 3.77 -9.52
CA SER A 454 10.53 4.14 -10.35
C SER A 454 10.80 5.36 -11.22
N ASN A 455 11.54 6.35 -10.69
CA ASN A 455 11.94 7.52 -11.46
C ASN A 455 13.01 7.17 -12.52
N TRP A 456 13.92 6.25 -12.20
CA TRP A 456 14.90 5.76 -13.16
C TRP A 456 14.19 5.05 -14.33
N MET A 457 13.30 4.12 -14.02
CA MET A 457 12.52 3.38 -15.01
C MET A 457 11.72 4.32 -15.95
N LYS A 458 11.10 5.38 -15.40
CA LYS A 458 10.33 6.36 -16.19
C LYS A 458 11.20 7.25 -17.10
N LYS A 459 12.47 7.46 -16.74
CA LYS A 459 13.42 8.23 -17.54
C LYS A 459 14.14 7.40 -18.61
N LEU A 460 14.03 6.06 -18.57
CA LEU A 460 14.69 5.19 -19.55
C LEU A 460 14.35 5.54 -21.01
N PRO A 461 13.08 5.85 -21.40
CA PRO A 461 12.77 6.21 -22.79
C PRO A 461 13.54 7.42 -23.32
N GLU A 462 13.95 8.33 -22.42
CA GLU A 462 14.74 9.53 -22.78
C GLU A 462 16.24 9.22 -22.86
N LEU A 463 16.71 8.11 -22.28
CA LEU A 463 18.11 7.72 -22.16
C LEU A 463 18.49 6.56 -23.09
N MET A 464 17.53 5.84 -23.63
CA MET A 464 17.69 4.69 -24.53
C MET A 464 17.42 5.07 -25.98
#